data_56cfdd2e70a5f1ed620b6f02400634b1
#
_entry.id   56cfdd2e70a5f1ed620b6f02400634b1
#
_cell.length_a   1.000
_cell.length_b   1.000
_cell.length_c   1.000
_cell.angle_alpha   90.00
_cell.angle_beta   90.00
_cell.angle_gamma   90.00
#
_symmetry.space_group_name_H-M   'P 1'
#
loop_
_entity.id
_entity.type
_entity.pdbx_description
1 polymer ?
#
loop_
_entity_poly.entity_id
_entity_poly.type
_entity_poly.pdbx_seq_one_letter_code
_entity_poly.pdbx_strand_id
1 'polypeptide(L)'
;MSTAAAVTTPFSVESFRAAFPALTAGIAHFDGPGGTQTPSVVGEAVAGTLTGPLSNRGTSVASERNADGVVAAFRAAYADFVGVPARGIVHGRSATQLTYDFSRALAKTWSAGDEVVVSRLDHDANVRPWVQAAEAAGATLRWIDLDPETGEVDAASVDTVIGERTRLVAVTAASNLIGTRPDVAAIAARVHAVGGLLYVDGVHAAAHTSIDVAALGADFFVCSPYKFFGPHCGVLAAAPELLETVHPDKLLPSTNVVPERFEFGTLPYEIMAGATAAVDFIASWGEGDTRRAQLVSALHTLDERETVLRERLESGLAELGAVQWSRAASRTPTLLVTFPGRSVKEASAFLAERDVLAPSGSFYAVEPAARLGLPDEGGLRIGIAAYTSDDDVDRLLTGLRDFLAR
;
A
#
# COMPACT_ATOMS: atom_id res chain seq x y z
N MET A 1 -4.66 29.02 34.01
CA MET A 1 -5.42 28.80 32.78
C MET A 1 -5.66 27.30 32.71
N SER A 2 -6.89 26.85 32.87
CA SER A 2 -7.28 25.45 32.90
C SER A 2 -7.20 24.93 31.44
N THR A 3 -6.27 24.00 31.17
CA THR A 3 -6.27 23.23 29.92
C THR A 3 -7.45 22.27 30.00
N ALA A 4 -8.52 22.59 29.27
CA ALA A 4 -9.60 21.65 29.06
C ALA A 4 -8.97 20.44 28.34
N ALA A 5 -8.96 19.27 28.99
CA ALA A 5 -8.65 18.02 28.34
C ALA A 5 -9.67 17.86 27.19
N ALA A 6 -9.17 17.71 25.97
CA ALA A 6 -10.00 17.36 24.83
C ALA A 6 -10.67 16.02 25.15
N VAL A 7 -11.98 16.01 25.26
CA VAL A 7 -12.77 14.78 25.37
C VAL A 7 -12.66 14.10 24.00
N THR A 8 -11.76 13.15 23.89
CA THR A 8 -11.65 12.33 22.72
C THR A 8 -12.90 11.45 22.61
N THR A 9 -13.69 11.65 21.59
CA THR A 9 -14.82 10.78 21.30
C THR A 9 -14.24 9.43 20.83
N PRO A 10 -14.65 8.30 21.43
CA PRO A 10 -14.18 6.99 20.93
C PRO A 10 -14.47 6.84 19.43
N PHE A 11 -13.62 6.14 18.69
CA PHE A 11 -13.83 5.85 17.27
C PHE A 11 -15.24 5.25 17.07
N SER A 12 -16.02 5.86 16.19
CA SER A 12 -17.34 5.38 15.77
C SER A 12 -17.31 5.11 14.27
N VAL A 13 -17.64 3.89 13.86
CA VAL A 13 -17.70 3.52 12.44
C VAL A 13 -18.76 4.33 11.70
N GLU A 14 -19.89 4.65 12.33
CA GLU A 14 -20.95 5.46 11.73
C GLU A 14 -20.44 6.87 11.42
N SER A 15 -19.74 7.49 12.37
CA SER A 15 -19.15 8.83 12.18
C SER A 15 -18.04 8.80 11.12
N PHE A 16 -17.23 7.74 11.11
CA PHE A 16 -16.19 7.55 10.09
C PHE A 16 -16.81 7.41 8.69
N ARG A 17 -17.82 6.54 8.54
CA ARG A 17 -18.56 6.30 7.28
C ARG A 17 -19.23 7.55 6.73
N ALA A 18 -19.74 8.42 7.60
CA ALA A 18 -20.41 9.67 7.22
C ALA A 18 -19.49 10.62 6.43
N ALA A 19 -18.17 10.50 6.55
CA ALA A 19 -17.21 11.28 5.77
C ALA A 19 -17.13 10.84 4.28
N PHE A 20 -17.67 9.66 3.92
CA PHE A 20 -17.55 9.05 2.59
C PHE A 20 -18.88 9.10 1.83
N PRO A 21 -19.10 10.06 0.94
CA PRO A 21 -20.38 10.19 0.21
C PRO A 21 -20.75 8.95 -0.60
N ALA A 22 -19.77 8.23 -1.16
CA ALA A 22 -20.01 7.05 -1.96
C ALA A 22 -20.70 5.92 -1.18
N LEU A 23 -20.51 5.84 0.13
CA LEU A 23 -21.13 4.80 0.97
C LEU A 23 -22.64 4.98 1.13
N THR A 24 -23.19 6.17 0.81
CA THR A 24 -24.63 6.42 0.80
C THR A 24 -25.37 5.63 -0.30
N ALA A 25 -24.64 5.12 -1.30
CA ALA A 25 -25.19 4.23 -2.33
C ALA A 25 -25.61 2.84 -1.77
N GLY A 26 -25.24 2.51 -0.52
CA GLY A 26 -25.66 1.28 0.13
C GLY A 26 -24.89 0.04 -0.31
N ILE A 27 -23.78 0.19 -1.04
CA ILE A 27 -22.92 -0.93 -1.43
C ILE A 27 -22.03 -1.32 -0.26
N ALA A 28 -21.96 -2.62 0.05
CA ALA A 28 -20.99 -3.19 0.97
C ALA A 28 -19.67 -3.44 0.23
N HIS A 29 -18.63 -2.67 0.56
CA HIS A 29 -17.34 -2.68 -0.12
C HIS A 29 -16.35 -3.61 0.58
N PHE A 30 -15.97 -4.73 -0.08
CA PHE A 30 -14.89 -5.62 0.31
C PHE A 30 -13.75 -5.65 -0.72
N ASP A 31 -13.66 -4.61 -1.53
CA ASP A 31 -12.66 -4.42 -2.58
C ASP A 31 -11.49 -3.50 -2.15
N GLY A 32 -11.38 -3.15 -0.86
CA GLY A 32 -10.38 -2.26 -0.28
C GLY A 32 -8.94 -2.47 -0.77
N PRO A 33 -8.43 -3.71 -0.90
CA PRO A 33 -7.10 -3.95 -1.48
C PRO A 33 -6.97 -3.55 -2.96
N GLY A 34 -8.09 -3.33 -3.67
CA GLY A 34 -8.15 -2.76 -5.02
C GLY A 34 -8.12 -1.23 -5.03
N GLY A 35 -8.62 -0.60 -3.97
CA GLY A 35 -8.75 0.85 -3.76
C GLY A 35 -9.89 1.14 -2.81
N THR A 36 -9.74 2.18 -1.97
CA THR A 36 -10.77 2.58 -1.01
C THR A 36 -11.67 3.66 -1.56
N GLN A 37 -12.83 3.87 -0.91
CA GLN A 37 -13.64 5.05 -1.12
C GLN A 37 -12.92 6.29 -0.59
N THR A 38 -13.31 7.48 -1.07
CA THR A 38 -12.64 8.74 -0.79
C THR A 38 -13.54 9.65 0.06
N PRO A 39 -13.05 10.22 1.17
CA PRO A 39 -13.85 11.15 1.97
C PRO A 39 -13.99 12.52 1.29
N SER A 40 -15.06 13.23 1.61
CA SER A 40 -15.40 14.54 1.01
C SER A 40 -14.25 15.53 1.04
N VAL A 41 -13.53 15.60 2.17
CA VAL A 41 -12.42 16.55 2.36
C VAL A 41 -11.28 16.37 1.34
N VAL A 42 -11.07 15.17 0.85
CA VAL A 42 -10.09 14.89 -0.19
C VAL A 42 -10.55 15.42 -1.55
N GLY A 43 -11.82 15.18 -1.91
CA GLY A 43 -12.40 15.74 -3.14
C GLY A 43 -12.44 17.26 -3.12
N GLU A 44 -12.77 17.87 -1.98
CA GLU A 44 -12.77 19.31 -1.77
C GLU A 44 -11.36 19.91 -1.91
N ALA A 45 -10.33 19.25 -1.37
CA ALA A 45 -8.94 19.69 -1.51
C ALA A 45 -8.47 19.65 -2.97
N VAL A 46 -8.82 18.59 -3.72
CA VAL A 46 -8.54 18.48 -5.16
C VAL A 46 -9.23 19.62 -5.93
N ALA A 47 -10.55 19.77 -5.76
CA ALA A 47 -11.34 20.79 -6.46
C ALA A 47 -10.89 22.21 -6.11
N GLY A 48 -10.67 22.49 -4.82
CA GLY A 48 -10.25 23.80 -4.33
C GLY A 48 -8.87 24.21 -4.86
N THR A 49 -7.94 23.26 -4.96
CA THR A 49 -6.61 23.51 -5.54
C THR A 49 -6.70 23.74 -7.04
N LEU A 50 -7.44 22.89 -7.76
CA LEU A 50 -7.57 22.99 -9.23
C LEU A 50 -8.24 24.26 -9.69
N THR A 51 -9.22 24.76 -8.93
CA THR A 51 -10.00 25.97 -9.27
C THR A 51 -9.46 27.25 -8.60
N GLY A 52 -8.49 27.13 -7.70
CA GLY A 52 -7.84 28.23 -7.02
C GLY A 52 -6.74 28.91 -7.87
N PRO A 53 -6.16 30.03 -7.38
CA PRO A 53 -5.05 30.68 -8.07
C PRO A 53 -3.79 29.80 -7.99
N LEU A 54 -3.45 29.20 -9.12
CA LEU A 54 -2.35 28.23 -9.26
C LEU A 54 -1.53 28.55 -10.51
N SER A 55 -0.20 28.30 -10.44
CA SER A 55 0.75 28.36 -11.55
C SER A 55 1.90 27.38 -11.30
N ASN A 56 2.96 27.42 -12.10
CA ASN A 56 4.19 26.69 -11.77
C ASN A 56 4.80 27.22 -10.47
N ARG A 57 5.58 26.39 -9.78
CA ARG A 57 6.28 26.73 -8.53
C ARG A 57 7.16 27.94 -8.67
N GLY A 58 7.20 28.78 -7.65
CA GLY A 58 8.03 29.98 -7.57
C GLY A 58 7.67 30.84 -6.35
N THR A 59 8.26 32.04 -6.29
CA THR A 59 8.12 32.92 -5.12
C THR A 59 7.61 34.31 -5.46
N SER A 60 7.48 34.65 -6.76
CA SER A 60 7.23 36.02 -7.21
C SER A 60 5.77 36.46 -6.98
N VAL A 61 4.82 35.60 -7.30
CA VAL A 61 3.38 35.90 -7.18
C VAL A 61 2.66 34.87 -6.29
N ALA A 62 1.45 35.19 -5.87
CA ALA A 62 0.69 34.33 -4.96
C ALA A 62 0.42 32.94 -5.53
N SER A 63 0.10 32.82 -6.81
CA SER A 63 -0.18 31.54 -7.48
C SER A 63 1.06 30.62 -7.52
N GLU A 64 2.26 31.17 -7.66
CA GLU A 64 3.51 30.40 -7.57
C GLU A 64 3.75 29.87 -6.14
N ARG A 65 3.56 30.76 -5.13
CA ARG A 65 3.69 30.37 -3.72
C ARG A 65 2.64 29.35 -3.30
N ASN A 66 1.44 29.40 -3.85
CA ASN A 66 0.40 28.39 -3.60
C ASN A 66 0.85 27.03 -4.12
N ALA A 67 1.37 26.93 -5.34
CA ALA A 67 1.90 25.69 -5.89
C ALA A 67 3.07 25.13 -5.03
N ASP A 68 3.97 26.02 -4.61
CA ASP A 68 5.11 25.63 -3.75
C ASP A 68 4.65 25.17 -2.37
N GLY A 69 3.65 25.84 -1.80
CA GLY A 69 3.02 25.45 -0.53
C GLY A 69 2.36 24.09 -0.58
N VAL A 70 1.67 23.73 -1.67
CA VAL A 70 1.07 22.41 -1.87
C VAL A 70 2.14 21.33 -1.88
N VAL A 71 3.24 21.53 -2.60
CA VAL A 71 4.34 20.54 -2.66
C VAL A 71 5.00 20.38 -1.30
N ALA A 72 5.23 21.47 -0.58
CA ALA A 72 5.81 21.43 0.77
C ALA A 72 4.88 20.70 1.76
N ALA A 73 3.57 20.97 1.72
CA ALA A 73 2.57 20.31 2.56
C ALA A 73 2.49 18.80 2.27
N PHE A 74 2.50 18.40 1.00
CA PHE A 74 2.52 17.01 0.59
C PHE A 74 3.74 16.26 1.16
N ARG A 75 4.94 16.82 0.98
CA ARG A 75 6.16 16.20 1.50
C ARG A 75 6.15 16.10 3.03
N ALA A 76 5.69 17.14 3.71
CA ALA A 76 5.56 17.10 5.17
C ALA A 76 4.54 16.06 5.64
N ALA A 77 3.39 15.93 4.95
CA ALA A 77 2.36 14.96 5.29
C ALA A 77 2.87 13.52 5.15
N TYR A 78 3.51 13.20 4.04
CA TYR A 78 4.05 11.85 3.83
C TYR A 78 5.32 11.57 4.64
N ALA A 79 6.12 12.58 4.97
CA ALA A 79 7.20 12.46 5.94
C ALA A 79 6.66 12.00 7.30
N ASP A 80 5.58 12.63 7.78
CA ASP A 80 4.90 12.22 9.02
C ASP A 80 4.23 10.85 8.88
N PHE A 81 3.67 10.52 7.70
CA PHE A 81 2.96 9.26 7.47
C PHE A 81 3.89 8.03 7.54
N VAL A 82 5.11 8.13 7.00
CA VAL A 82 6.03 6.99 6.92
C VAL A 82 7.29 7.11 7.79
N GLY A 83 7.47 8.22 8.51
CA GLY A 83 8.57 8.42 9.47
C GLY A 83 9.92 8.72 8.83
N VAL A 84 9.96 9.55 7.76
CA VAL A 84 11.21 9.97 7.09
C VAL A 84 11.29 11.50 6.97
N PRO A 85 12.47 12.09 6.69
CA PRO A 85 12.56 13.52 6.37
C PRO A 85 11.78 13.89 5.11
N ALA A 86 11.16 15.09 5.07
CA ALA A 86 10.37 15.57 3.93
C ALA A 86 11.16 15.60 2.59
N ARG A 87 12.47 15.83 2.64
CA ARG A 87 13.38 15.72 1.47
C ARG A 87 13.56 14.31 0.93
N GLY A 88 13.12 13.30 1.69
CA GLY A 88 13.10 11.90 1.28
C GLY A 88 11.82 11.47 0.57
N ILE A 89 10.83 12.35 0.40
CA ILE A 89 9.53 12.04 -0.20
C ILE A 89 9.52 12.43 -1.68
N VAL A 90 9.34 11.44 -2.54
CA VAL A 90 9.23 11.56 -4.00
C VAL A 90 7.79 11.30 -4.43
N HIS A 91 7.21 12.22 -5.21
CA HIS A 91 5.90 12.03 -5.85
C HIS A 91 6.06 11.29 -7.19
N GLY A 92 5.12 10.41 -7.51
CA GLY A 92 4.99 9.77 -8.82
C GLY A 92 3.54 9.54 -9.22
N ARG A 93 3.29 9.20 -10.49
CA ARG A 93 1.94 8.92 -10.98
C ARG A 93 1.31 7.67 -10.36
N SER A 94 2.13 6.70 -9.97
CA SER A 94 1.74 5.48 -9.27
C SER A 94 2.95 4.81 -8.64
N ALA A 95 2.73 3.92 -7.66
CA ALA A 95 3.79 3.09 -7.11
C ALA A 95 4.47 2.25 -8.20
N THR A 96 3.70 1.65 -9.10
CA THR A 96 4.23 0.87 -10.22
C THR A 96 5.19 1.68 -11.09
N GLN A 97 4.83 2.93 -11.45
CA GLN A 97 5.74 3.79 -12.22
C GLN A 97 7.01 4.11 -11.44
N LEU A 98 6.89 4.48 -10.16
CA LEU A 98 8.05 4.76 -9.31
C LEU A 98 8.98 3.54 -9.23
N THR A 99 8.43 2.33 -9.08
CA THR A 99 9.23 1.10 -9.07
C THR A 99 9.96 0.90 -10.40
N TYR A 100 9.32 1.16 -11.54
CA TYR A 100 9.98 1.12 -12.85
C TYR A 100 11.07 2.17 -13.00
N ASP A 101 10.85 3.41 -12.54
CA ASP A 101 11.82 4.49 -12.66
C ASP A 101 13.04 4.22 -11.77
N PHE A 102 12.82 3.76 -10.54
CA PHE A 102 13.90 3.42 -9.62
C PHE A 102 14.64 2.14 -10.03
N SER A 103 13.96 1.11 -10.55
CA SER A 103 14.62 -0.09 -11.04
C SER A 103 15.60 0.21 -12.19
N ARG A 104 15.19 1.06 -13.14
CA ARG A 104 16.05 1.50 -14.23
C ARG A 104 17.23 2.35 -13.75
N ALA A 105 16.99 3.23 -12.77
CA ALA A 105 18.03 4.10 -12.24
C ALA A 105 19.07 3.31 -11.45
N LEU A 106 18.65 2.38 -10.61
CA LEU A 106 19.53 1.53 -9.79
C LEU A 106 20.30 0.52 -10.65
N ALA A 107 19.67 -0.04 -11.67
CA ALA A 107 20.28 -1.03 -12.58
C ALA A 107 21.48 -0.46 -13.36
N LYS A 108 21.62 0.86 -13.48
CA LYS A 108 22.80 1.48 -14.10
C LYS A 108 24.12 1.15 -13.41
N THR A 109 24.05 0.72 -12.15
CA THR A 109 25.23 0.32 -11.36
C THR A 109 25.46 -1.19 -11.34
N TRP A 110 24.55 -1.98 -11.92
CA TRP A 110 24.61 -3.43 -11.93
C TRP A 110 25.39 -3.98 -13.13
N SER A 111 25.92 -5.17 -12.97
CA SER A 111 26.71 -5.88 -13.99
C SER A 111 26.51 -7.39 -13.91
N ALA A 112 27.06 -8.11 -14.90
CA ALA A 112 27.10 -9.57 -14.89
C ALA A 112 27.79 -10.08 -13.61
N GLY A 113 27.13 -11.00 -12.91
CA GLY A 113 27.57 -11.54 -11.61
C GLY A 113 26.90 -10.89 -10.40
N ASP A 114 26.28 -9.73 -10.54
CA ASP A 114 25.43 -9.18 -9.51
C ASP A 114 24.10 -9.94 -9.41
N GLU A 115 23.46 -9.90 -8.24
CA GLU A 115 22.21 -10.61 -7.99
C GLU A 115 21.12 -9.62 -7.53
N VAL A 116 19.92 -9.79 -8.07
CA VAL A 116 18.70 -9.08 -7.67
C VAL A 116 17.71 -10.10 -7.13
N VAL A 117 17.17 -9.84 -5.96
CA VAL A 117 16.26 -10.78 -5.28
C VAL A 117 14.86 -10.20 -5.24
N VAL A 118 13.87 -10.98 -5.62
CA VAL A 118 12.44 -10.66 -5.52
C VAL A 118 11.71 -11.75 -4.74
N SER A 119 10.50 -11.50 -4.26
CA SER A 119 9.76 -12.50 -3.51
C SER A 119 8.55 -13.05 -4.28
N ARG A 120 8.21 -14.32 -3.97
CA ARG A 120 6.99 -14.97 -4.47
C ARG A 120 5.72 -14.55 -3.70
N LEU A 121 5.83 -13.64 -2.74
CA LEU A 121 4.69 -13.09 -2.01
C LEU A 121 4.14 -11.80 -2.66
N ASP A 122 4.91 -11.21 -3.58
CA ASP A 122 4.72 -9.86 -4.07
C ASP A 122 3.66 -9.71 -5.17
N HIS A 123 3.09 -8.51 -5.25
CA HIS A 123 2.37 -8.02 -6.43
C HIS A 123 3.35 -7.83 -7.60
N ASP A 124 2.94 -8.11 -8.83
CA ASP A 124 3.82 -8.05 -10.01
C ASP A 124 4.45 -6.66 -10.25
N ALA A 125 3.86 -5.59 -9.72
CA ALA A 125 4.45 -4.25 -9.75
C ALA A 125 5.76 -4.14 -8.94
N ASN A 126 5.98 -5.02 -7.96
CA ASN A 126 7.24 -5.13 -7.22
C ASN A 126 8.09 -6.35 -7.62
N VAL A 127 7.75 -7.00 -8.71
CA VAL A 127 8.50 -8.13 -9.30
C VAL A 127 9.00 -7.75 -10.69
N ARG A 128 8.10 -7.46 -11.61
CA ARG A 128 8.39 -7.31 -13.03
C ARG A 128 9.39 -6.21 -13.36
N PRO A 129 9.35 -5.02 -12.73
CA PRO A 129 10.35 -3.98 -12.97
C PRO A 129 11.78 -4.44 -12.63
N TRP A 130 11.92 -5.21 -11.55
CA TRP A 130 13.24 -5.72 -11.10
C TRP A 130 13.74 -6.85 -11.99
N VAL A 131 12.86 -7.76 -12.43
CA VAL A 131 13.19 -8.80 -13.41
C VAL A 131 13.75 -8.19 -14.69
N GLN A 132 13.02 -7.23 -15.28
CA GLN A 132 13.42 -6.57 -16.51
C GLN A 132 14.70 -5.75 -16.35
N ALA A 133 14.88 -5.08 -15.23
CA ALA A 133 16.08 -4.32 -14.94
C ALA A 133 17.31 -5.22 -14.75
N ALA A 134 17.16 -6.36 -14.05
CA ALA A 134 18.20 -7.35 -13.88
C ALA A 134 18.61 -7.98 -15.22
N GLU A 135 17.63 -8.38 -16.04
CA GLU A 135 17.87 -8.90 -17.39
C GLU A 135 18.64 -7.91 -18.27
N ALA A 136 18.23 -6.64 -18.27
CA ALA A 136 18.88 -5.59 -19.07
C ALA A 136 20.33 -5.32 -18.62
N ALA A 137 20.64 -5.48 -17.31
CA ALA A 137 21.98 -5.31 -16.75
C ALA A 137 22.84 -6.59 -16.84
N GLY A 138 22.26 -7.73 -17.23
CA GLY A 138 22.93 -9.04 -17.19
C GLY A 138 23.12 -9.59 -15.78
N ALA A 139 22.40 -9.05 -14.79
CA ALA A 139 22.39 -9.53 -13.42
C ALA A 139 21.54 -10.81 -13.27
N THR A 140 21.81 -11.59 -12.24
CA THR A 140 21.09 -12.84 -11.94
C THR A 140 19.89 -12.57 -11.05
N LEU A 141 18.70 -13.05 -11.45
CA LEU A 141 17.50 -13.00 -10.63
C LEU A 141 17.49 -14.17 -9.62
N ARG A 142 17.16 -13.88 -8.37
CA ARG A 142 16.93 -14.85 -7.28
C ARG A 142 15.53 -14.64 -6.70
N TRP A 143 14.99 -15.69 -6.08
CA TRP A 143 13.64 -15.69 -5.54
C TRP A 143 13.62 -16.09 -4.07
N ILE A 144 13.07 -15.25 -3.21
CA ILE A 144 12.60 -15.63 -1.87
C ILE A 144 11.31 -16.41 -2.06
N ASP A 145 11.26 -17.63 -1.53
CA ASP A 145 10.11 -18.52 -1.70
C ASP A 145 9.01 -18.23 -0.67
N LEU A 146 7.82 -18.71 -0.97
CA LEU A 146 6.61 -18.69 -0.16
C LEU A 146 6.28 -20.12 0.24
N ASP A 147 6.09 -20.36 1.53
CA ASP A 147 5.55 -21.63 2.01
C ASP A 147 4.06 -21.73 1.66
N PRO A 148 3.65 -22.66 0.80
CA PRO A 148 2.27 -22.79 0.38
C PRO A 148 1.32 -23.29 1.47
N GLU A 149 1.81 -23.87 2.55
CA GLU A 149 0.98 -24.37 3.66
C GLU A 149 0.63 -23.25 4.63
N THR A 150 1.57 -22.39 4.96
CA THR A 150 1.38 -21.28 5.90
C THR A 150 1.03 -19.97 5.23
N GLY A 151 1.38 -19.79 3.95
CA GLY A 151 1.29 -18.52 3.25
C GLY A 151 2.30 -17.49 3.73
N GLU A 152 3.38 -17.91 4.38
CA GLU A 152 4.44 -17.05 4.91
C GLU A 152 5.70 -17.11 4.04
N VAL A 153 6.53 -16.07 4.13
CA VAL A 153 7.85 -16.08 3.50
C VAL A 153 8.72 -17.15 4.16
N ASP A 154 9.32 -18.02 3.35
CA ASP A 154 10.24 -19.03 3.84
C ASP A 154 11.58 -18.41 4.29
N ALA A 155 11.81 -18.40 5.60
CA ALA A 155 13.03 -17.86 6.20
C ALA A 155 14.30 -18.59 5.71
N ALA A 156 14.23 -19.91 5.47
CA ALA A 156 15.35 -20.67 4.93
C ALA A 156 15.68 -20.23 3.49
N SER A 157 14.67 -19.88 2.72
CA SER A 157 14.85 -19.30 1.39
C SER A 157 15.56 -17.95 1.46
N VAL A 158 15.21 -17.06 2.39
CA VAL A 158 15.89 -15.77 2.60
C VAL A 158 17.38 -15.97 2.80
N ASP A 159 17.78 -16.88 3.70
CA ASP A 159 19.19 -17.14 4.00
C ASP A 159 19.97 -17.74 2.83
N THR A 160 19.28 -18.49 1.95
CA THR A 160 19.92 -19.18 0.82
C THR A 160 20.15 -18.27 -0.38
N VAL A 161 19.30 -17.25 -0.59
CA VAL A 161 19.33 -16.42 -1.81
C VAL A 161 20.03 -15.09 -1.63
N ILE A 162 20.22 -14.60 -0.38
CA ILE A 162 20.88 -13.34 -0.08
C ILE A 162 22.36 -13.60 0.24
N GLY A 163 23.27 -13.04 -0.58
CA GLY A 163 24.70 -13.22 -0.47
C GLY A 163 25.49 -11.98 -0.90
N GLU A 164 26.82 -12.08 -0.90
CA GLU A 164 27.76 -10.97 -1.18
C GLU A 164 27.54 -10.29 -2.56
N ARG A 165 26.91 -11.01 -3.50
CA ARG A 165 26.59 -10.46 -4.82
C ARG A 165 25.22 -9.79 -4.89
N THR A 166 24.42 -9.87 -3.84
CA THR A 166 23.10 -9.24 -3.78
C THR A 166 23.24 -7.71 -3.78
N ARG A 167 22.63 -7.05 -4.76
CA ARG A 167 22.60 -5.59 -4.88
C ARG A 167 21.29 -5.00 -4.39
N LEU A 168 20.20 -5.71 -4.60
CA LEU A 168 18.88 -5.28 -4.20
C LEU A 168 18.00 -6.49 -3.87
N VAL A 169 17.20 -6.31 -2.83
CA VAL A 169 16.09 -7.21 -2.48
C VAL A 169 14.80 -6.40 -2.54
N ALA A 170 13.79 -6.90 -3.24
CA ALA A 170 12.46 -6.31 -3.30
C ALA A 170 11.45 -7.24 -2.63
N VAL A 171 10.74 -6.72 -1.61
CA VAL A 171 9.72 -7.46 -0.87
C VAL A 171 8.51 -6.57 -0.54
N THR A 172 7.33 -7.17 -0.45
CA THR A 172 6.15 -6.48 0.06
C THR A 172 6.13 -6.41 1.58
N ALA A 173 5.60 -5.32 2.14
CA ALA A 173 5.32 -5.23 3.58
C ALA A 173 4.02 -5.96 3.97
N ALA A 174 3.10 -6.17 3.01
CA ALA A 174 1.93 -7.03 3.17
C ALA A 174 1.39 -7.46 1.80
N SER A 175 1.06 -8.74 1.67
CA SER A 175 0.49 -9.28 0.43
C SER A 175 -0.90 -8.71 0.14
N ASN A 176 -1.09 -8.16 -1.06
CA ASN A 176 -2.39 -7.70 -1.53
C ASN A 176 -3.38 -8.85 -1.83
N LEU A 177 -2.89 -10.10 -1.89
CA LEU A 177 -3.68 -11.29 -2.19
C LEU A 177 -4.19 -11.97 -0.93
N ILE A 178 -3.30 -12.30 0.00
CA ILE A 178 -3.56 -13.12 1.18
C ILE A 178 -3.31 -12.40 2.51
N GLY A 179 -2.92 -11.13 2.47
CA GLY A 179 -2.72 -10.29 3.64
C GLY A 179 -1.44 -10.56 4.44
N THR A 180 -0.70 -11.63 4.17
CA THR A 180 0.53 -11.98 4.88
C THR A 180 1.50 -10.81 5.03
N ARG A 181 1.97 -10.57 6.25
CA ARG A 181 2.98 -9.56 6.60
C ARG A 181 4.30 -10.27 6.93
N PRO A 182 5.30 -10.25 6.02
CA PRO A 182 6.61 -10.83 6.30
C PRO A 182 7.36 -10.01 7.35
N ASP A 183 8.35 -10.62 8.00
CA ASP A 183 9.27 -9.91 8.88
C ASP A 183 10.30 -9.14 8.04
N VAL A 184 9.87 -7.94 7.58
CA VAL A 184 10.68 -7.05 6.75
C VAL A 184 11.96 -6.63 7.47
N ALA A 185 11.92 -6.41 8.79
CA ALA A 185 13.09 -5.98 9.56
C ALA A 185 14.17 -7.09 9.63
N ALA A 186 13.76 -8.34 9.79
CA ALA A 186 14.69 -9.47 9.72
C ALA A 186 15.32 -9.62 8.33
N ILE A 187 14.52 -9.44 7.26
CA ILE A 187 15.03 -9.45 5.88
C ILE A 187 16.01 -8.28 5.68
N ALA A 188 15.68 -7.07 6.15
CA ALA A 188 16.54 -5.89 6.08
C ALA A 188 17.90 -6.14 6.72
N ALA A 189 17.92 -6.70 7.93
CA ALA A 189 19.16 -7.03 8.63
C ALA A 189 20.05 -7.96 7.81
N ARG A 190 19.45 -8.95 7.13
CA ARG A 190 20.18 -9.88 6.28
C ARG A 190 20.72 -9.23 5.01
N VAL A 191 19.93 -8.35 4.40
CA VAL A 191 20.31 -7.58 3.19
C VAL A 191 21.47 -6.63 3.50
N HIS A 192 21.36 -5.87 4.57
CA HIS A 192 22.38 -4.91 4.97
C HIS A 192 23.69 -5.57 5.40
N ALA A 193 23.63 -6.78 5.99
CA ALA A 193 24.84 -7.55 6.36
C ALA A 193 25.73 -7.89 5.16
N VAL A 194 25.18 -7.88 3.93
CA VAL A 194 25.92 -8.13 2.69
C VAL A 194 26.13 -6.86 1.85
N GLY A 195 25.70 -5.70 2.35
CA GLY A 195 25.80 -4.42 1.65
C GLY A 195 24.79 -4.22 0.52
N GLY A 196 23.71 -5.00 0.49
CA GLY A 196 22.59 -4.84 -0.44
C GLY A 196 21.63 -3.73 -0.01
N LEU A 197 20.71 -3.36 -0.91
CA LEU A 197 19.62 -2.41 -0.67
C LEU A 197 18.29 -3.14 -0.57
N LEU A 198 17.38 -2.64 0.28
CA LEU A 198 16.03 -3.18 0.45
C LEU A 198 14.98 -2.21 -0.09
N TYR A 199 14.21 -2.66 -1.09
CA TYR A 199 13.04 -1.96 -1.63
C TYR A 199 11.77 -2.62 -1.12
N VAL A 200 10.92 -1.85 -0.43
CA VAL A 200 9.72 -2.36 0.23
C VAL A 200 8.47 -1.81 -0.45
N ASP A 201 7.64 -2.70 -0.98
CA ASP A 201 6.28 -2.36 -1.41
C ASP A 201 5.34 -2.31 -0.21
N GLY A 202 5.03 -1.10 0.24
CA GLY A 202 4.08 -0.82 1.31
C GLY A 202 2.68 -0.47 0.83
N VAL A 203 2.37 -0.64 -0.46
CA VAL A 203 1.09 -0.20 -1.07
C VAL A 203 -0.11 -0.78 -0.32
N HIS A 204 -0.05 -2.05 0.06
CA HIS A 204 -1.13 -2.67 0.83
C HIS A 204 -1.00 -2.42 2.35
N ALA A 205 0.20 -2.55 2.91
CA ALA A 205 0.44 -2.38 4.34
C ALA A 205 0.06 -0.99 4.87
N ALA A 206 0.35 0.07 4.10
CA ALA A 206 0.11 1.46 4.49
C ALA A 206 -1.38 1.81 4.71
N ALA A 207 -2.30 1.00 4.20
CA ALA A 207 -3.74 1.16 4.43
C ALA A 207 -4.19 0.67 5.81
N HIS A 208 -3.43 -0.22 6.45
CA HIS A 208 -3.87 -1.00 7.60
C HIS A 208 -3.00 -0.86 8.85
N THR A 209 -1.78 -0.33 8.73
CA THR A 209 -0.87 -0.22 9.86
C THR A 209 0.00 1.02 9.77
N SER A 210 0.45 1.50 10.92
CA SER A 210 1.42 2.60 10.96
C SER A 210 2.76 2.14 10.38
N ILE A 211 3.32 2.98 9.51
CA ILE A 211 4.59 2.72 8.85
C ILE A 211 5.71 3.53 9.54
N ASP A 212 6.82 2.86 9.81
CA ASP A 212 8.07 3.48 10.16
C ASP A 212 9.18 2.87 9.30
N VAL A 213 9.61 3.63 8.31
CA VAL A 213 10.57 3.16 7.28
C VAL A 213 11.91 2.79 7.91
N ALA A 214 12.33 3.53 8.95
CA ALA A 214 13.57 3.23 9.65
C ALA A 214 13.47 1.94 10.47
N ALA A 215 12.34 1.72 11.17
CA ALA A 215 12.11 0.49 11.93
C ALA A 215 11.98 -0.75 11.03
N LEU A 216 11.42 -0.59 9.82
CA LEU A 216 11.40 -1.64 8.80
C LEU A 216 12.79 -1.93 8.22
N GLY A 217 13.75 -1.03 8.37
CA GLY A 217 15.05 -1.10 7.71
C GLY A 217 14.97 -0.96 6.19
N ALA A 218 13.91 -0.33 5.67
CA ALA A 218 13.74 -0.14 4.24
C ALA A 218 14.63 1.00 3.73
N ASP A 219 15.41 0.75 2.68
CA ASP A 219 16.15 1.79 1.95
C ASP A 219 15.23 2.60 1.05
N PHE A 220 14.29 1.91 0.42
CA PHE A 220 13.19 2.51 -0.35
C PHE A 220 11.86 1.91 0.10
N PHE A 221 10.88 2.76 0.28
CA PHE A 221 9.50 2.36 0.62
C PHE A 221 8.54 3.03 -0.35
N VAL A 222 7.61 2.29 -0.94
CA VAL A 222 6.62 2.84 -1.86
C VAL A 222 5.20 2.58 -1.37
N CYS A 223 4.31 3.57 -1.50
CA CYS A 223 2.88 3.42 -1.22
C CYS A 223 2.00 4.16 -2.22
N SER A 224 0.70 3.91 -2.15
CA SER A 224 -0.31 4.49 -3.05
C SER A 224 -1.49 5.05 -2.27
N PRO A 225 -1.66 6.37 -2.22
CA PRO A 225 -2.72 7.04 -1.46
C PRO A 225 -4.14 6.52 -1.69
N TYR A 226 -4.47 6.08 -2.92
CA TYR A 226 -5.81 5.57 -3.23
C TYR A 226 -6.18 4.25 -2.51
N LYS A 227 -5.22 3.61 -1.82
CA LYS A 227 -5.47 2.47 -0.93
C LYS A 227 -5.87 2.88 0.49
N PHE A 228 -5.59 4.13 0.86
CA PHE A 228 -5.92 4.73 2.15
C PHE A 228 -6.57 6.10 1.96
N PHE A 229 -7.72 6.10 1.24
CA PHE A 229 -8.68 7.19 1.08
C PHE A 229 -8.25 8.35 0.20
N GLY A 230 -7.05 8.33 -0.39
CA GLY A 230 -6.50 9.40 -1.20
C GLY A 230 -6.76 9.26 -2.71
N PRO A 231 -6.27 10.21 -3.51
CA PRO A 231 -6.34 10.14 -4.97
C PRO A 231 -5.27 9.19 -5.54
N HIS A 232 -5.37 8.92 -6.86
CA HIS A 232 -4.43 8.09 -7.58
C HIS A 232 -3.09 8.81 -7.80
N CYS A 233 -2.10 8.45 -7.00
CA CYS A 233 -0.69 8.78 -7.19
C CYS A 233 0.18 7.74 -6.49
N GLY A 234 1.50 7.86 -6.64
CA GLY A 234 2.50 7.08 -5.92
C GLY A 234 3.33 7.99 -5.02
N VAL A 235 3.79 7.44 -3.91
CA VAL A 235 4.74 8.10 -3.01
C VAL A 235 5.87 7.12 -2.74
N LEU A 236 7.11 7.55 -2.99
CA LEU A 236 8.29 6.81 -2.58
C LEU A 236 9.00 7.58 -1.47
N ALA A 237 9.45 6.86 -0.48
CA ALA A 237 10.21 7.37 0.65
C ALA A 237 11.58 6.70 0.71
N ALA A 238 12.64 7.49 0.90
CA ALA A 238 14.00 7.02 1.14
C ALA A 238 14.78 8.08 1.91
N ALA A 239 15.93 7.71 2.47
CA ALA A 239 16.84 8.69 3.06
C ALA A 239 17.33 9.69 1.98
N PRO A 240 17.33 11.00 2.25
CA PRO A 240 17.81 11.99 1.27
C PRO A 240 19.22 11.69 0.76
N GLU A 241 20.10 11.23 1.63
CA GLU A 241 21.49 10.89 1.33
C GLU A 241 21.58 9.72 0.35
N LEU A 242 20.69 8.74 0.46
CA LEU A 242 20.59 7.63 -0.49
C LEU A 242 20.04 8.12 -1.83
N LEU A 243 19.01 8.96 -1.83
CA LEU A 243 18.48 9.56 -3.07
C LEU A 243 19.53 10.35 -3.84
N GLU A 244 20.47 10.99 -3.15
CA GLU A 244 21.57 11.73 -3.78
C GLU A 244 22.52 10.83 -4.57
N THR A 245 22.62 9.55 -4.24
CA THR A 245 23.44 8.57 -4.98
C THR A 245 22.77 8.00 -6.23
N VAL A 246 21.44 8.13 -6.35
CA VAL A 246 20.66 7.56 -7.47
C VAL A 246 20.50 8.59 -8.59
N HIS A 247 20.82 8.20 -9.82
CA HIS A 247 20.80 9.08 -10.99
C HIS A 247 19.81 8.60 -12.06
N PRO A 248 18.55 9.12 -12.05
CA PRO A 248 17.57 8.77 -13.05
C PRO A 248 17.88 9.40 -14.41
N ASP A 249 17.29 8.84 -15.49
CA ASP A 249 17.21 9.55 -16.76
C ASP A 249 16.18 10.66 -16.63
N LYS A 250 16.58 11.88 -16.99
CA LYS A 250 15.75 13.08 -16.87
C LYS A 250 16.10 14.10 -17.94
N LEU A 251 15.27 15.12 -18.12
CA LEU A 251 15.54 16.20 -19.04
C LEU A 251 16.80 16.99 -18.63
N LEU A 252 17.56 17.45 -19.61
CA LEU A 252 18.80 18.20 -19.39
C LEU A 252 18.61 19.42 -18.45
N PRO A 253 17.54 20.26 -18.59
CA PRO A 253 17.34 21.40 -17.71
C PRO A 253 16.76 21.06 -16.33
N SER A 254 16.33 19.80 -16.08
CA SER A 254 15.78 19.41 -14.78
C SER A 254 16.83 19.51 -13.68
N THR A 255 16.38 19.90 -12.48
CA THR A 255 17.25 20.05 -11.31
C THR A 255 17.92 18.72 -10.91
N ASN A 256 19.08 18.81 -10.25
CA ASN A 256 19.74 17.68 -9.60
C ASN A 256 19.42 17.57 -8.10
N VAL A 257 18.66 18.52 -7.56
CA VAL A 257 18.27 18.51 -6.13
C VAL A 257 17.29 17.38 -5.86
N VAL A 258 17.45 16.68 -4.74
CA VAL A 258 16.48 15.66 -4.28
C VAL A 258 15.41 16.33 -3.40
N PRO A 259 14.17 15.88 -3.51
CA PRO A 259 13.65 14.75 -4.31
C PRO A 259 13.28 15.11 -5.75
N GLU A 260 13.31 16.38 -6.14
CA GLU A 260 12.82 16.91 -7.42
C GLU A 260 13.46 16.24 -8.64
N ARG A 261 14.71 15.71 -8.53
CA ARG A 261 15.36 15.01 -9.65
C ARG A 261 14.61 13.78 -10.15
N PHE A 262 13.72 13.22 -9.32
CA PHE A 262 12.89 12.04 -9.64
C PHE A 262 11.47 12.40 -10.07
N GLU A 263 11.10 13.67 -10.04
CA GLU A 263 9.76 14.16 -10.34
C GLU A 263 9.77 14.78 -11.75
N PHE A 264 9.30 13.97 -12.73
CA PHE A 264 9.42 14.32 -14.14
C PHE A 264 8.21 15.13 -14.63
N GLY A 265 8.47 16.36 -15.10
CA GLY A 265 7.44 17.29 -15.58
C GLY A 265 6.82 18.13 -14.48
N THR A 266 5.78 18.90 -14.85
CA THR A 266 5.01 19.73 -13.90
C THR A 266 4.20 18.81 -12.99
N LEU A 267 4.28 19.06 -11.68
CA LEU A 267 3.59 18.26 -10.68
C LEU A 267 2.06 18.50 -10.72
N PRO A 268 1.25 17.47 -10.44
CA PRO A 268 -0.20 17.59 -10.32
C PRO A 268 -0.56 18.11 -8.91
N TYR A 269 -0.51 19.43 -8.72
CA TYR A 269 -0.68 20.07 -7.41
C TYR A 269 -2.02 19.71 -6.76
N GLU A 270 -3.09 19.64 -7.54
CA GLU A 270 -4.42 19.26 -7.07
C GLU A 270 -4.45 17.84 -6.50
N ILE A 271 -3.73 16.90 -7.13
CA ILE A 271 -3.60 15.52 -6.65
C ILE A 271 -2.76 15.47 -5.38
N MET A 272 -1.68 16.24 -5.32
CA MET A 272 -0.85 16.34 -4.12
C MET A 272 -1.61 16.93 -2.94
N ALA A 273 -2.47 17.94 -3.17
CA ALA A 273 -3.34 18.51 -2.14
C ALA A 273 -4.35 17.47 -1.62
N GLY A 274 -5.00 16.72 -2.53
CA GLY A 274 -5.90 15.63 -2.15
C GLY A 274 -5.19 14.52 -1.37
N ALA A 275 -3.96 14.17 -1.79
CA ALA A 275 -3.16 13.17 -1.09
C ALA A 275 -2.74 13.64 0.32
N THR A 276 -2.45 14.95 0.49
CA THR A 276 -2.22 15.56 1.80
C THR A 276 -3.47 15.48 2.68
N ALA A 277 -4.63 15.83 2.13
CA ALA A 277 -5.91 15.79 2.84
C ALA A 277 -6.29 14.37 3.31
N ALA A 278 -5.89 13.32 2.57
CA ALA A 278 -6.09 11.94 3.00
C ALA A 278 -5.27 11.61 4.25
N VAL A 279 -4.01 12.04 4.31
CA VAL A 279 -3.14 11.87 5.49
C VAL A 279 -3.72 12.65 6.68
N ASP A 280 -4.13 13.91 6.47
CA ASP A 280 -4.72 14.75 7.53
C ASP A 280 -6.07 14.18 8.01
N PHE A 281 -6.87 13.60 7.10
CA PHE A 281 -8.10 12.89 7.46
C PHE A 281 -7.83 11.69 8.39
N ILE A 282 -6.85 10.85 8.07
CA ILE A 282 -6.48 9.73 8.94
C ILE A 282 -6.00 10.27 10.30
N ALA A 283 -5.11 11.26 10.31
CA ALA A 283 -4.59 11.86 11.54
C ALA A 283 -5.70 12.43 12.44
N SER A 284 -6.77 12.98 11.85
CA SER A 284 -7.90 13.57 12.60
C SER A 284 -8.68 12.56 13.45
N TRP A 285 -8.49 11.26 13.24
CA TRP A 285 -9.10 10.17 14.00
C TRP A 285 -8.18 9.60 15.09
N GLY A 286 -6.99 10.16 15.27
CA GLY A 286 -6.03 9.73 16.27
C GLY A 286 -5.72 10.81 17.30
N GLU A 287 -5.02 10.41 18.35
CA GLU A 287 -4.60 11.25 19.46
C GLU A 287 -3.11 11.57 19.39
N GLY A 288 -2.72 12.74 19.86
CA GLY A 288 -1.32 13.15 19.99
C GLY A 288 -1.09 14.62 19.66
N ASP A 289 0.08 15.12 20.06
CA ASP A 289 0.46 16.54 19.89
C ASP A 289 1.09 16.84 18.50
N THR A 290 1.35 15.82 17.73
CA THR A 290 1.92 15.93 16.38
C THR A 290 1.14 15.08 15.39
N ARG A 291 1.13 15.45 14.10
CA ARG A 291 0.48 14.65 13.05
C ARG A 291 1.02 13.21 13.03
N ARG A 292 2.33 13.01 13.22
CA ARG A 292 2.90 11.66 13.32
C ARG A 292 2.29 10.85 14.45
N ALA A 293 2.18 11.42 15.66
CA ALA A 293 1.57 10.73 16.80
C ALA A 293 0.09 10.41 16.54
N GLN A 294 -0.65 11.36 15.97
CA GLN A 294 -2.06 11.17 15.59
C GLN A 294 -2.21 10.03 14.55
N LEU A 295 -1.36 9.98 13.53
CA LEU A 295 -1.36 8.92 12.52
C LEU A 295 -1.10 7.54 13.13
N VAL A 296 -0.11 7.43 14.01
CA VAL A 296 0.20 6.16 14.71
C VAL A 296 -0.99 5.71 15.56
N SER A 297 -1.57 6.63 16.34
CA SER A 297 -2.75 6.35 17.17
C SER A 297 -3.97 5.96 16.33
N ALA A 298 -4.29 6.70 15.26
CA ALA A 298 -5.41 6.41 14.38
C ALA A 298 -5.27 5.03 13.73
N LEU A 299 -4.13 4.75 13.10
CA LEU A 299 -3.89 3.49 12.40
C LEU A 299 -3.88 2.29 13.36
N HIS A 300 -3.45 2.46 14.61
CA HIS A 300 -3.57 1.42 15.62
C HIS A 300 -5.04 1.10 15.94
N THR A 301 -5.87 2.12 16.19
CA THR A 301 -7.31 1.93 16.45
C THR A 301 -8.02 1.28 15.27
N LEU A 302 -7.66 1.66 14.04
CA LEU A 302 -8.24 1.07 12.82
C LEU A 302 -7.81 -0.40 12.64
N ASP A 303 -6.53 -0.75 12.88
CA ASP A 303 -6.00 -2.12 12.78
C ASP A 303 -6.68 -3.05 13.81
N GLU A 304 -6.88 -2.58 15.06
CA GLU A 304 -7.61 -3.33 16.10
C GLU A 304 -9.05 -3.64 15.65
N ARG A 305 -9.77 -2.64 15.14
CA ARG A 305 -11.14 -2.82 14.65
C ARG A 305 -11.19 -3.76 13.45
N GLU A 306 -10.35 -3.55 12.47
CA GLU A 306 -10.27 -4.38 11.27
C GLU A 306 -9.93 -5.83 11.63
N THR A 307 -9.10 -6.06 12.65
CA THR A 307 -8.79 -7.39 13.17
C THR A 307 -10.03 -8.09 13.73
N VAL A 308 -10.86 -7.40 14.53
CA VAL A 308 -12.12 -7.97 15.05
C VAL A 308 -13.06 -8.37 13.90
N LEU A 309 -13.21 -7.52 12.89
CA LEU A 309 -14.06 -7.86 11.73
C LEU A 309 -13.49 -9.02 10.91
N ARG A 310 -12.15 -9.08 10.77
CA ARG A 310 -11.48 -10.19 10.09
C ARG A 310 -11.76 -11.52 10.81
N GLU A 311 -11.59 -11.59 12.12
CA GLU A 311 -11.84 -12.80 12.90
C GLU A 311 -13.30 -13.27 12.80
N ARG A 312 -14.24 -12.34 12.78
CA ARG A 312 -15.65 -12.63 12.55
C ARG A 312 -15.89 -13.21 11.15
N LEU A 313 -15.27 -12.64 10.12
CA LEU A 313 -15.35 -13.14 8.75
C LEU A 313 -14.72 -14.53 8.62
N GLU A 314 -13.55 -14.75 9.20
CA GLU A 314 -12.84 -16.04 9.19
C GLU A 314 -13.71 -17.14 9.78
N SER A 315 -14.35 -16.87 10.91
CA SER A 315 -15.27 -17.80 11.57
C SER A 315 -16.48 -18.12 10.69
N GLY A 316 -17.16 -17.09 10.15
CA GLY A 316 -18.33 -17.27 9.30
C GLY A 316 -18.01 -17.99 7.99
N LEU A 317 -16.84 -17.71 7.38
CA LEU A 317 -16.38 -18.38 6.17
C LEU A 317 -16.03 -19.86 6.44
N ALA A 318 -15.46 -20.17 7.61
CA ALA A 318 -15.19 -21.55 8.00
C ALA A 318 -16.49 -22.35 8.16
N GLU A 319 -17.55 -21.77 8.78
CA GLU A 319 -18.88 -22.38 8.88
C GLU A 319 -19.50 -22.66 7.50
N LEU A 320 -19.19 -21.86 6.49
CA LEU A 320 -19.63 -22.03 5.12
C LEU A 320 -18.78 -23.04 4.32
N GLY A 321 -17.75 -23.65 4.93
CA GLY A 321 -16.88 -24.63 4.29
C GLY A 321 -15.88 -24.00 3.30
N ALA A 322 -15.57 -22.71 3.44
CA ALA A 322 -14.58 -22.06 2.60
C ALA A 322 -13.17 -22.59 2.88
N VAL A 323 -12.39 -22.79 1.84
CA VAL A 323 -10.94 -22.99 1.94
C VAL A 323 -10.30 -21.61 2.05
N GLN A 324 -9.69 -21.33 3.19
CA GLN A 324 -9.01 -20.06 3.46
C GLN A 324 -7.54 -20.17 3.06
N TRP A 325 -7.08 -19.21 2.23
CA TRP A 325 -5.70 -19.10 1.76
C TRP A 325 -4.87 -18.08 2.55
N SER A 326 -5.52 -17.18 3.27
CA SER A 326 -4.92 -16.23 4.21
C SER A 326 -4.67 -16.94 5.54
N ARG A 327 -3.49 -17.56 5.70
CA ARG A 327 -3.16 -18.48 6.80
C ARG A 327 -2.08 -17.97 7.75
N ALA A 328 -1.28 -16.98 7.32
CA ALA A 328 -0.20 -16.43 8.10
C ALA A 328 -0.67 -15.89 9.45
N ALA A 329 0.15 -16.03 10.49
CA ALA A 329 -0.17 -15.52 11.82
C ALA A 329 -0.20 -13.99 11.83
N SER A 330 0.78 -13.34 11.15
CA SER A 330 0.81 -11.89 10.97
C SER A 330 0.24 -11.53 9.61
N ARG A 331 -0.90 -10.84 9.58
CA ARG A 331 -1.57 -10.44 8.34
C ARG A 331 -2.46 -9.21 8.48
N THR A 332 -2.72 -8.56 7.36
CA THR A 332 -3.72 -7.50 7.21
C THR A 332 -5.14 -8.10 7.15
N PRO A 333 -6.22 -7.31 7.23
CA PRO A 333 -7.59 -7.80 7.18
C PRO A 333 -8.05 -8.14 5.74
N THR A 334 -7.17 -8.80 4.98
CA THR A 334 -7.44 -9.28 3.62
C THR A 334 -7.51 -10.78 3.61
N LEU A 335 -8.67 -11.32 3.21
CA LEU A 335 -8.94 -12.74 3.11
C LEU A 335 -9.05 -13.15 1.64
N LEU A 336 -8.51 -14.31 1.33
CA LEU A 336 -8.68 -14.98 0.05
C LEU A 336 -9.28 -16.35 0.31
N VAL A 337 -10.42 -16.64 -0.34
CA VAL A 337 -11.13 -17.90 -0.15
C VAL A 337 -11.53 -18.54 -1.47
N THR A 338 -11.67 -19.88 -1.44
CA THR A 338 -12.31 -20.67 -2.48
C THR A 338 -13.35 -21.60 -1.86
N PHE A 339 -14.28 -22.10 -2.66
CA PHE A 339 -15.34 -23.02 -2.22
C PHE A 339 -15.25 -24.30 -3.03
N PRO A 340 -15.12 -25.49 -2.40
CA PRO A 340 -15.04 -26.77 -3.12
C PRO A 340 -16.23 -26.98 -4.08
N GLY A 341 -15.93 -27.19 -5.36
CA GLY A 341 -16.94 -27.42 -6.40
C GLY A 341 -17.79 -26.21 -6.80
N ARG A 342 -17.42 -25.00 -6.38
CA ARG A 342 -18.11 -23.75 -6.72
C ARG A 342 -17.16 -22.74 -7.35
N SER A 343 -17.65 -22.00 -8.34
CA SER A 343 -16.90 -20.91 -8.97
C SER A 343 -16.89 -19.65 -8.08
N VAL A 344 -15.71 -19.11 -7.80
CA VAL A 344 -15.56 -17.83 -7.09
C VAL A 344 -15.98 -16.66 -7.95
N LYS A 345 -15.91 -16.80 -9.28
CA LYS A 345 -16.40 -15.80 -10.23
C LYS A 345 -17.93 -15.69 -10.19
N GLU A 346 -18.61 -16.83 -10.12
CA GLU A 346 -20.07 -16.85 -9.95
C GLU A 346 -20.49 -16.33 -8.56
N ALA A 347 -19.73 -16.66 -7.52
CA ALA A 347 -19.96 -16.10 -6.18
C ALA A 347 -19.84 -14.57 -6.17
N SER A 348 -18.79 -14.02 -6.78
CA SER A 348 -18.60 -12.57 -6.92
C SER A 348 -19.75 -11.90 -7.68
N ALA A 349 -20.18 -12.49 -8.81
CA ALA A 349 -21.32 -11.97 -9.57
C ALA A 349 -22.62 -12.01 -8.78
N PHE A 350 -22.89 -13.11 -8.06
CA PHE A 350 -24.07 -13.26 -7.22
C PHE A 350 -24.14 -12.24 -6.07
N LEU A 351 -22.99 -11.95 -5.46
CA LEU A 351 -22.85 -10.92 -4.42
C LEU A 351 -23.10 -9.52 -4.99
N ALA A 352 -22.54 -9.24 -6.17
CA ALA A 352 -22.70 -7.94 -6.84
C ALA A 352 -24.17 -7.62 -7.15
N GLU A 353 -25.01 -8.62 -7.52
CA GLU A 353 -26.46 -8.46 -7.68
C GLU A 353 -27.19 -8.06 -6.39
N ARG A 354 -26.49 -8.09 -5.23
CA ARG A 354 -27.00 -7.78 -3.89
C ARG A 354 -26.28 -6.59 -3.26
N ASP A 355 -25.64 -5.78 -4.09
CA ASP A 355 -24.84 -4.64 -3.65
C ASP A 355 -23.75 -5.02 -2.63
N VAL A 356 -23.12 -6.18 -2.82
CA VAL A 356 -21.93 -6.63 -2.06
C VAL A 356 -20.77 -6.83 -3.04
N LEU A 357 -19.78 -5.98 -2.94
CA LEU A 357 -18.63 -6.00 -3.85
C LEU A 357 -17.45 -6.76 -3.22
N ALA A 358 -17.31 -8.04 -3.57
CA ALA A 358 -16.16 -8.89 -3.24
C ALA A 358 -15.62 -9.49 -4.54
N PRO A 359 -14.49 -8.96 -5.07
CA PRO A 359 -13.98 -9.36 -6.38
C PRO A 359 -13.27 -10.72 -6.34
N SER A 360 -13.24 -11.43 -7.48
CA SER A 360 -12.50 -12.68 -7.67
C SER A 360 -11.33 -12.53 -8.63
N GLY A 361 -10.28 -13.31 -8.45
CA GLY A 361 -9.10 -13.32 -9.32
C GLY A 361 -7.79 -13.55 -8.59
N SER A 362 -6.66 -13.27 -9.26
CA SER A 362 -5.30 -13.30 -8.69
C SER A 362 -4.72 -11.89 -8.40
N PHE A 363 -5.38 -10.83 -8.85
CA PHE A 363 -5.08 -9.43 -8.50
C PHE A 363 -3.63 -9.00 -8.75
N TYR A 364 -3.06 -9.36 -9.90
CA TYR A 364 -1.65 -9.14 -10.24
C TYR A 364 -0.65 -9.80 -9.26
N ALA A 365 -1.10 -10.67 -8.41
CA ALA A 365 -0.25 -11.48 -7.53
C ALA A 365 0.03 -12.83 -8.20
N VAL A 366 0.73 -12.79 -9.35
CA VAL A 366 0.95 -13.94 -10.22
C VAL A 366 1.78 -15.02 -9.51
N GLU A 367 2.87 -14.62 -8.89
CA GLU A 367 3.79 -15.53 -8.21
C GLU A 367 3.15 -16.21 -6.99
N PRO A 368 2.49 -15.47 -6.05
CA PRO A 368 1.85 -16.14 -4.92
C PRO A 368 0.67 -17.01 -5.36
N ALA A 369 -0.13 -16.59 -6.36
CA ALA A 369 -1.22 -17.41 -6.88
C ALA A 369 -0.72 -18.76 -7.42
N ALA A 370 0.36 -18.74 -8.23
CA ALA A 370 0.98 -19.95 -8.76
C ALA A 370 1.60 -20.82 -7.65
N ARG A 371 2.31 -20.19 -6.69
CA ARG A 371 2.99 -20.91 -5.62
C ARG A 371 2.02 -21.58 -4.63
N LEU A 372 0.89 -20.93 -4.36
CA LEU A 372 -0.19 -21.49 -3.54
C LEU A 372 -1.00 -22.57 -4.27
N GLY A 373 -0.88 -22.69 -5.59
CA GLY A 373 -1.69 -23.62 -6.38
C GLY A 373 -3.16 -23.20 -6.48
N LEU A 374 -3.43 -21.90 -6.56
CA LEU A 374 -4.80 -21.40 -6.73
C LEU A 374 -5.40 -21.90 -8.07
N PRO A 375 -6.73 -22.09 -8.13
CA PRO A 375 -7.41 -22.32 -9.39
C PRO A 375 -7.17 -21.22 -10.42
N ASP A 376 -7.35 -21.50 -11.72
CA ASP A 376 -7.17 -20.54 -12.81
C ASP A 376 -8.02 -19.26 -12.64
N GLU A 377 -9.20 -19.35 -12.05
CA GLU A 377 -10.07 -18.21 -11.73
C GLU A 377 -9.62 -17.43 -10.47
N GLY A 378 -8.56 -17.87 -9.80
CA GLY A 378 -8.05 -17.30 -8.55
C GLY A 378 -8.92 -17.62 -7.34
N GLY A 379 -9.06 -16.67 -6.42
CA GLY A 379 -9.92 -16.76 -5.25
C GLY A 379 -10.89 -15.57 -5.14
N LEU A 380 -11.92 -15.69 -4.31
CA LEU A 380 -12.73 -14.56 -3.88
C LEU A 380 -11.93 -13.78 -2.83
N ARG A 381 -11.58 -12.53 -3.13
CA ARG A 381 -10.84 -11.68 -2.20
C ARG A 381 -11.82 -10.80 -1.42
N ILE A 382 -11.72 -10.86 -0.10
CA ILE A 382 -12.52 -10.09 0.84
C ILE A 382 -11.56 -9.18 1.60
N GLY A 383 -11.56 -7.90 1.26
CA GLY A 383 -10.71 -6.90 1.90
C GLY A 383 -11.55 -5.93 2.70
N ILE A 384 -11.29 -5.87 4.00
CA ILE A 384 -11.89 -4.92 4.92
C ILE A 384 -11.21 -3.57 4.75
N ALA A 385 -11.95 -2.50 4.95
CA ALA A 385 -11.43 -1.15 5.11
C ALA A 385 -12.02 -0.54 6.40
N ALA A 386 -11.42 0.53 6.91
CA ALA A 386 -11.83 1.14 8.16
C ALA A 386 -13.31 1.55 8.23
N TYR A 387 -13.94 1.79 7.07
CA TYR A 387 -15.37 2.08 6.97
C TYR A 387 -16.27 0.82 6.90
N THR A 388 -15.73 -0.39 6.87
CA THR A 388 -16.54 -1.62 6.84
C THR A 388 -17.35 -1.74 8.13
N SER A 389 -18.67 -1.91 8.01
CA SER A 389 -19.58 -2.07 9.14
C SER A 389 -19.87 -3.54 9.45
N ASP A 390 -20.46 -3.79 10.62
CA ASP A 390 -20.96 -5.10 10.98
C ASP A 390 -22.07 -5.57 10.06
N ASP A 391 -22.95 -4.66 9.60
CA ASP A 391 -24.00 -4.94 8.61
C ASP A 391 -23.39 -5.37 7.25
N ASP A 392 -22.31 -4.73 6.80
CA ASP A 392 -21.62 -5.15 5.58
C ASP A 392 -21.13 -6.60 5.70
N VAL A 393 -20.58 -6.99 6.85
CA VAL A 393 -20.13 -8.37 7.14
C VAL A 393 -21.31 -9.35 7.11
N ASP A 394 -22.44 -9.01 7.73
CA ASP A 394 -23.65 -9.84 7.73
C ASP A 394 -24.21 -10.04 6.33
N ARG A 395 -24.24 -9.00 5.52
CA ARG A 395 -24.67 -9.05 4.11
C ARG A 395 -23.77 -9.96 3.28
N LEU A 396 -22.46 -9.88 3.45
CA LEU A 396 -21.51 -10.75 2.75
C LEU A 396 -21.73 -12.23 3.13
N LEU A 397 -21.75 -12.55 4.43
CA LEU A 397 -21.90 -13.93 4.91
C LEU A 397 -23.27 -14.51 4.52
N THR A 398 -24.34 -13.71 4.58
CA THR A 398 -25.68 -14.13 4.14
C THR A 398 -25.71 -14.37 2.64
N GLY A 399 -25.13 -13.46 1.83
CA GLY A 399 -25.06 -13.63 0.38
C GLY A 399 -24.26 -14.89 -0.02
N LEU A 400 -23.14 -15.16 0.65
CA LEU A 400 -22.38 -16.39 0.41
C LEU A 400 -23.14 -17.64 0.81
N ARG A 401 -23.86 -17.64 1.93
CA ARG A 401 -24.73 -18.76 2.36
C ARG A 401 -25.80 -19.05 1.30
N ASP A 402 -26.47 -18.02 0.83
CA ASP A 402 -27.53 -18.15 -0.20
C ASP A 402 -26.97 -18.66 -1.54
N PHE A 403 -25.76 -18.21 -1.93
CA PHE A 403 -25.06 -18.71 -3.11
C PHE A 403 -24.74 -20.20 -3.00
N LEU A 404 -24.20 -20.63 -1.87
CA LEU A 404 -23.76 -22.01 -1.65
C LEU A 404 -24.95 -23.00 -1.50
N ALA A 405 -26.12 -22.52 -1.10
CA ALA A 405 -27.35 -23.32 -0.98
C ALA A 405 -28.02 -23.65 -2.34
N ARG A 406 -27.62 -23.04 -3.44
CA ARG A 406 -28.09 -23.31 -4.80
C ARG A 406 -27.42 -24.54 -5.39
#